data_312235b7ce380f942962e44651251ad0
#
_entry.id   312235b7ce380f942962e44651251ad0
#
_cell.length_a   1.000
_cell.length_b   1.000
_cell.length_c   1.000
_cell.angle_alpha   90.00
_cell.angle_beta   90.00
_cell.angle_gamma   90.00
#
_symmetry.space_group_name_H-M   'P 1'
#
loop_
_entity.id
_entity.type
_entity.pdbx_description
1 polymer ?
#
loop_
_entity_poly.entity_id
_entity_poly.type
_entity_poly.pdbx_seq_one_letter_code
_entity_poly.pdbx_strand_id
1 'polypeptide(L)'
;IRMMRIPTPYGAWKKDKDDSSIMAKGDPGDADGDFYDIYVEGNFEAFDGDENLKEKKEDWSLDFNRNYPYGWFPENRQAGAGKYPLSNPETKAMADWIIEHPNIGGVSTNHTSGGIILYPPGTRPSTAVSEKDINQFIEIANMGKEELGYEPLNIYDSFIADPANYDSGAFDDWCYQSQGIVAYTVELWDLAKRVGVPLVWNARNKESAQDELKRFVACMKWVKENAPEYYEDWKPFHHETFGDIEIGGFNFKFSQQNPPESFLNGVLEQMTRFMIRFAQSMPRLTIDTLTSEKVSDDIYKVTAIVG
;
A
#
# COMPACT_ATOMS: atom_id res chain seq x y z
N ILE A 1 2.43 15.01 20.34
CA ILE A 1 1.77 13.85 20.95
C ILE A 1 1.51 12.87 19.83
N ARG A 2 1.87 11.63 20.02
CA ARG A 2 1.75 10.60 18.98
C ARG A 2 0.71 9.55 19.35
N MET A 3 0.65 9.24 20.64
CA MET A 3 -0.21 8.20 21.19
C MET A 3 -0.62 8.57 22.61
N MET A 4 -1.72 8.01 23.07
CA MET A 4 -2.04 7.92 24.49
C MET A 4 -2.21 6.46 24.87
N ARG A 5 -1.85 6.11 26.10
CA ARG A 5 -2.12 4.81 26.68
C ARG A 5 -2.88 4.95 27.98
N ILE A 6 -3.93 4.17 28.11
CA ILE A 6 -4.83 4.18 29.27
C ILE A 6 -4.66 2.87 30.01
N PRO A 7 -4.26 2.88 31.28
CA PRO A 7 -4.23 1.66 32.09
C PRO A 7 -5.65 1.08 32.24
N THR A 8 -5.81 -0.17 31.90
CA THR A 8 -7.10 -0.86 32.04
C THR A 8 -6.88 -2.36 32.25
N PRO A 9 -7.67 -3.04 33.11
CA PRO A 9 -7.49 -4.47 33.35
C PRO A 9 -7.84 -5.35 32.13
N TYR A 10 -8.46 -4.77 31.09
CA TYR A 10 -8.91 -5.49 29.89
C TYR A 10 -8.22 -5.03 28.62
N GLY A 11 -7.18 -4.22 28.74
CA GLY A 11 -6.46 -3.69 27.59
C GLY A 11 -5.78 -4.77 26.76
N ALA A 12 -5.64 -4.49 25.47
CA ALA A 12 -5.02 -5.39 24.53
C ALA A 12 -3.49 -5.25 24.46
N TRP A 13 -2.90 -4.31 25.18
CA TRP A 13 -1.49 -3.96 25.09
C TRP A 13 -0.77 -4.11 26.43
N LYS A 14 0.50 -4.51 26.35
CA LYS A 14 1.43 -4.62 27.49
C LYS A 14 2.73 -3.88 27.17
N LYS A 15 3.45 -3.44 28.18
CA LYS A 15 4.82 -2.97 28.02
C LYS A 15 5.72 -4.13 27.56
N ASP A 16 6.60 -3.90 26.61
CA ASP A 16 7.64 -4.87 26.25
C ASP A 16 8.51 -5.14 27.50
N LYS A 17 8.87 -6.40 27.71
CA LYS A 17 9.61 -6.83 28.90
C LYS A 17 11.03 -6.26 28.98
N ASP A 18 11.65 -5.98 27.83
CA ASP A 18 13.02 -5.50 27.71
C ASP A 18 13.09 -3.97 27.56
N ASP A 19 12.04 -3.36 27.01
CA ASP A 19 11.91 -1.91 26.87
C ASP A 19 10.48 -1.43 27.13
N SER A 20 10.23 -0.95 28.34
CA SER A 20 8.90 -0.48 28.80
C SER A 20 8.35 0.74 28.01
N SER A 21 9.15 1.35 27.16
CA SER A 21 8.71 2.41 26.25
C SER A 21 7.96 1.88 25.03
N ILE A 22 8.15 0.59 24.71
CA ILE A 22 7.51 -0.09 23.59
C ILE A 22 6.27 -0.81 24.10
N MET A 23 5.15 -0.58 23.43
CA MET A 23 3.89 -1.24 23.72
C MET A 23 3.63 -2.32 22.69
N ALA A 24 3.49 -3.54 23.13
CA ALA A 24 3.23 -4.70 22.30
C ALA A 24 1.86 -5.31 22.63
N LYS A 25 1.17 -5.88 21.64
CA LYS A 25 -0.07 -6.60 21.89
C LYS A 25 0.19 -7.75 22.85
N GLY A 26 -0.62 -7.85 23.89
CA GLY A 26 -0.61 -8.98 24.81
C GLY A 26 -1.15 -10.24 24.16
N ASP A 27 -0.72 -11.42 24.67
CA ASP A 27 -1.35 -12.68 24.30
C ASP A 27 -2.73 -12.77 25.00
N PRO A 28 -3.79 -13.20 24.33
CA PRO A 28 -5.10 -13.43 24.97
C PRO A 28 -5.06 -14.38 26.17
N GLY A 29 -4.00 -15.18 26.32
CA GLY A 29 -3.76 -16.06 27.46
C GLY A 29 -2.98 -15.43 28.64
N ASP A 30 -2.50 -14.20 28.48
CA ASP A 30 -1.76 -13.51 29.54
C ASP A 30 -2.69 -13.09 30.68
N ALA A 31 -2.49 -13.73 31.84
CA ALA A 31 -3.28 -13.44 33.04
C ALA A 31 -2.65 -12.36 33.95
N ASP A 32 -1.36 -12.06 33.74
CA ASP A 32 -0.59 -11.20 34.65
C ASP A 32 0.04 -10.01 33.92
N GLY A 33 -0.01 -8.85 34.53
CA GLY A 33 0.67 -7.63 34.16
C GLY A 33 -0.24 -6.41 34.02
N ASP A 34 0.38 -5.27 33.79
CA ASP A 34 -0.32 -4.03 33.51
C ASP A 34 -0.77 -4.02 32.05
N PHE A 35 -2.07 -3.96 31.83
CA PHE A 35 -2.66 -3.85 30.53
C PHE A 35 -3.04 -2.41 30.21
N TYR A 36 -3.05 -2.10 28.93
CA TYR A 36 -3.34 -0.77 28.42
C TYR A 36 -4.18 -0.85 27.17
N ASP A 37 -5.02 0.17 26.96
CA ASP A 37 -5.53 0.53 25.66
C ASP A 37 -4.67 1.63 25.07
N ILE A 38 -4.39 1.54 23.76
CA ILE A 38 -3.59 2.52 23.04
C ILE A 38 -4.45 3.18 22.00
N TYR A 39 -4.39 4.49 21.98
CA TYR A 39 -5.04 5.33 20.99
C TYR A 39 -3.98 6.16 20.29
N VAL A 40 -4.06 6.17 18.97
CA VAL A 40 -3.26 7.07 18.13
C VAL A 40 -3.99 8.39 17.96
N GLU A 41 -3.27 9.41 17.49
CA GLU A 41 -3.89 10.68 17.11
C GLU A 41 -5.04 10.46 16.11
N GLY A 42 -6.22 10.98 16.41
CA GLY A 42 -7.42 10.83 15.61
C GLY A 42 -8.60 11.56 16.23
N ASN A 43 -9.78 11.39 15.62
CA ASN A 43 -11.03 11.92 16.14
C ASN A 43 -11.93 10.79 16.63
N PHE A 44 -12.60 11.02 17.75
CA PHE A 44 -13.63 10.11 18.25
C PHE A 44 -15.02 10.68 17.93
N GLU A 45 -16.00 9.80 17.64
CA GLU A 45 -17.40 10.19 17.69
C GLU A 45 -17.74 10.63 19.12
N ALA A 46 -18.66 11.59 19.25
CA ALA A 46 -19.04 12.25 20.49
C ALA A 46 -18.94 11.30 21.69
N PHE A 47 -17.88 11.47 22.47
CA PHE A 47 -17.63 10.69 23.67
C PHE A 47 -18.68 11.09 24.72
N ASP A 48 -19.48 10.14 25.15
CA ASP A 48 -20.56 10.32 26.11
C ASP A 48 -20.21 9.82 27.53
N GLY A 49 -18.96 9.38 27.71
CA GLY A 49 -18.48 8.80 28.97
C GLY A 49 -18.53 7.27 29.02
N ASP A 50 -18.97 6.62 27.95
CA ASP A 50 -18.94 5.16 27.85
C ASP A 50 -17.49 4.65 27.53
N GLU A 51 -17.14 3.49 28.10
CA GLU A 51 -15.83 2.87 27.92
C GLU A 51 -15.56 2.39 26.48
N ASN A 52 -16.58 2.35 25.63
CA ASN A 52 -16.49 1.99 24.24
C ASN A 52 -16.22 3.21 23.36
N LEU A 53 -14.96 3.64 23.29
CA LEU A 53 -14.53 4.66 22.35
C LEU A 53 -14.74 4.18 20.91
N LYS A 54 -15.65 4.83 20.21
CA LYS A 54 -15.82 4.64 18.77
C LYS A 54 -14.95 5.66 18.05
N GLU A 55 -13.97 5.18 17.31
CA GLU A 55 -13.32 6.04 16.33
C GLU A 55 -14.42 6.63 15.43
N LYS A 56 -14.43 7.95 15.30
CA LYS A 56 -15.24 8.59 14.30
C LYS A 56 -14.81 8.05 12.95
N LYS A 57 -15.65 7.23 12.33
CA LYS A 57 -15.49 6.96 10.91
C LYS A 57 -15.63 8.30 10.22
N GLU A 58 -14.54 8.84 9.75
CA GLU A 58 -14.56 9.98 8.87
C GLU A 58 -15.59 9.69 7.77
N ASP A 59 -16.46 10.65 7.44
CA ASP A 59 -17.41 10.53 6.31
C ASP A 59 -16.69 10.30 4.96
N TRP A 60 -15.38 10.22 5.02
CA TRP A 60 -14.38 10.10 3.97
C TRP A 60 -13.62 8.77 4.01
N SER A 61 -14.16 7.71 4.44
CA SER A 61 -13.47 6.42 4.28
C SER A 61 -13.36 6.07 2.78
N LEU A 62 -12.84 7.06 2.02
CA LEU A 62 -12.56 6.91 0.61
C LEU A 62 -11.19 6.26 0.46
N ASP A 63 -11.17 5.14 -0.20
CA ASP A 63 -9.95 4.57 -0.74
C ASP A 63 -9.96 4.79 -2.25
N PHE A 64 -9.15 5.72 -2.75
CA PHE A 64 -9.09 6.01 -4.18
C PHE A 64 -8.67 4.78 -5.00
N ASN A 65 -7.94 3.85 -4.40
CA ASN A 65 -7.58 2.59 -5.04
C ASN A 65 -8.67 1.51 -4.92
N ARG A 66 -9.92 1.89 -4.63
CA ARG A 66 -11.11 1.05 -4.63
C ARG A 66 -12.25 1.63 -5.46
N ASN A 67 -12.00 2.74 -6.18
CA ASN A 67 -13.06 3.48 -6.90
C ASN A 67 -12.96 3.40 -8.43
N TYR A 68 -12.02 2.62 -8.99
CA TYR A 68 -11.92 2.43 -10.44
C TYR A 68 -12.90 1.37 -10.96
N PRO A 69 -13.33 1.46 -12.24
CA PRO A 69 -14.46 0.67 -12.75
C PRO A 69 -14.22 -0.83 -12.82
N TYR A 70 -12.98 -1.28 -13.10
CA TYR A 70 -12.74 -2.69 -13.32
C TYR A 70 -12.88 -3.49 -12.01
N GLY A 71 -13.72 -4.53 -12.04
CA GLY A 71 -13.94 -5.40 -10.89
C GLY A 71 -14.55 -4.72 -9.66
N TRP A 72 -15.10 -3.52 -9.80
CA TRP A 72 -15.62 -2.72 -8.70
C TRP A 72 -16.76 -3.41 -7.94
N PHE A 73 -16.71 -3.32 -6.61
CA PHE A 73 -17.80 -3.71 -5.73
C PHE A 73 -18.38 -2.50 -5.00
N PRO A 74 -19.67 -2.55 -4.61
CA PRO A 74 -20.29 -1.46 -3.84
C PRO A 74 -19.73 -1.39 -2.42
N GLU A 75 -19.90 -0.22 -1.78
CA GLU A 75 -19.37 0.13 -0.46
C GLU A 75 -19.66 -0.91 0.64
N ASN A 76 -20.80 -1.59 0.59
CA ASN A 76 -21.18 -2.62 1.56
C ASN A 76 -20.36 -3.92 1.41
N ARG A 77 -19.64 -4.10 0.29
CA ARG A 77 -18.75 -5.25 0.04
C ARG A 77 -17.28 -4.85 0.05
N GLN A 78 -16.98 -3.65 -0.41
CA GLN A 78 -15.64 -3.08 -0.45
C GLN A 78 -15.65 -1.71 0.20
N ALA A 79 -15.13 -1.62 1.42
CA ALA A 79 -15.01 -0.34 2.12
C ALA A 79 -14.13 0.62 1.32
N GLY A 80 -14.53 1.89 1.26
CA GLY A 80 -13.82 2.93 0.52
C GLY A 80 -14.11 2.99 -0.98
N ALA A 81 -14.97 2.10 -1.50
CA ALA A 81 -15.28 2.02 -2.93
C ALA A 81 -16.09 3.21 -3.47
N GLY A 82 -16.70 4.00 -2.58
CA GLY A 82 -17.55 5.12 -2.96
C GLY A 82 -18.92 4.70 -3.47
N LYS A 83 -19.70 5.67 -3.90
CA LYS A 83 -21.12 5.46 -4.28
C LYS A 83 -21.28 4.69 -5.59
N TYR A 84 -20.39 4.86 -6.52
CA TYR A 84 -20.30 4.21 -7.83
C TYR A 84 -18.88 4.37 -8.40
N PRO A 85 -18.47 3.61 -9.41
CA PRO A 85 -17.15 3.75 -10.01
C PRO A 85 -16.87 5.18 -10.47
N LEU A 86 -15.68 5.71 -10.14
CA LEU A 86 -15.30 7.11 -10.42
C LEU A 86 -16.25 8.15 -9.80
N SER A 87 -16.87 7.82 -8.67
CA SER A 87 -17.69 8.77 -7.92
C SER A 87 -16.87 9.86 -7.22
N ASN A 88 -15.58 9.62 -7.03
CA ASN A 88 -14.67 10.58 -6.43
C ASN A 88 -14.08 11.46 -7.54
N PRO A 89 -14.09 12.79 -7.37
CA PRO A 89 -13.61 13.71 -8.40
C PRO A 89 -12.13 13.47 -8.76
N GLU A 90 -11.30 13.06 -7.80
CA GLU A 90 -9.87 12.79 -7.99
C GLU A 90 -9.65 11.56 -8.87
N THR A 91 -10.33 10.44 -8.57
CA THR A 91 -10.22 9.23 -9.38
C THR A 91 -10.80 9.42 -10.76
N LYS A 92 -11.91 10.18 -10.86
CA LYS A 92 -12.48 10.56 -12.16
C LYS A 92 -11.52 11.38 -12.99
N ALA A 93 -10.93 12.42 -12.41
CA ALA A 93 -9.99 13.28 -13.11
C ALA A 93 -8.76 12.51 -13.62
N MET A 94 -8.23 11.59 -12.81
CA MET A 94 -7.12 10.72 -13.21
C MET A 94 -7.52 9.77 -14.36
N ALA A 95 -8.71 9.15 -14.26
CA ALA A 95 -9.20 8.26 -15.29
C ALA A 95 -9.45 8.98 -16.61
N ASP A 96 -10.11 10.15 -16.57
CA ASP A 96 -10.35 10.98 -17.75
C ASP A 96 -9.01 11.37 -18.41
N TRP A 97 -8.03 11.81 -17.61
CA TRP A 97 -6.71 12.18 -18.10
C TRP A 97 -5.98 11.03 -18.80
N ILE A 98 -6.00 9.82 -18.22
CA ILE A 98 -5.39 8.63 -18.83
C ILE A 98 -6.08 8.28 -20.15
N ILE A 99 -7.41 8.33 -20.20
CA ILE A 99 -8.19 8.04 -21.41
C ILE A 99 -7.90 9.05 -22.53
N GLU A 100 -7.70 10.33 -22.18
CA GLU A 100 -7.36 11.39 -23.13
C GLU A 100 -5.92 11.31 -23.64
N HIS A 101 -5.06 10.51 -23.01
CA HIS A 101 -3.63 10.36 -23.36
C HIS A 101 -3.30 8.93 -23.80
N PRO A 102 -3.73 8.50 -25.01
CA PRO A 102 -3.53 7.12 -25.47
C PRO A 102 -2.07 6.73 -25.72
N ASN A 103 -1.15 7.66 -25.58
CA ASN A 103 0.29 7.44 -25.66
C ASN A 103 0.92 6.98 -24.32
N ILE A 104 0.13 6.84 -23.23
CA ILE A 104 0.62 6.29 -21.99
C ILE A 104 0.82 4.79 -22.15
N GLY A 105 2.07 4.32 -22.11
CA GLY A 105 2.40 2.90 -22.23
C GLY A 105 2.54 2.17 -20.91
N GLY A 106 2.77 2.88 -19.82
CA GLY A 106 2.95 2.29 -18.48
C GLY A 106 2.61 3.25 -17.36
N VAL A 107 2.19 2.72 -16.22
CA VAL A 107 1.90 3.48 -15.00
C VAL A 107 2.50 2.77 -13.78
N SER A 108 2.89 3.56 -12.79
CA SER A 108 3.26 3.06 -11.47
C SER A 108 2.61 3.89 -10.40
N THR A 109 1.98 3.24 -9.44
CA THR A 109 1.47 3.87 -8.23
C THR A 109 2.40 3.60 -7.06
N ASN A 110 2.65 4.62 -6.26
CA ASN A 110 3.52 4.51 -5.08
C ASN A 110 2.65 4.44 -3.85
N HIS A 111 2.70 3.31 -3.19
CA HIS A 111 2.04 3.02 -1.93
C HIS A 111 3.06 2.90 -0.79
N THR A 112 2.61 2.63 0.40
CA THR A 112 3.39 2.23 1.56
C THR A 112 2.56 1.25 2.40
N SER A 113 3.18 0.28 3.03
CA SER A 113 4.58 -0.08 3.12
C SER A 113 4.71 -1.59 2.93
N GLY A 114 5.94 -2.07 2.70
CA GLY A 114 6.12 -3.52 2.65
C GLY A 114 7.24 -4.03 1.77
N GLY A 115 7.82 -3.17 0.92
CA GLY A 115 8.95 -3.54 0.09
C GLY A 115 8.63 -4.58 -0.98
N ILE A 116 7.53 -4.39 -1.70
CA ILE A 116 7.10 -5.27 -2.79
C ILE A 116 6.69 -4.47 -4.03
N ILE A 117 6.73 -5.15 -5.17
CA ILE A 117 6.28 -4.64 -6.46
C ILE A 117 5.11 -5.51 -6.91
N LEU A 118 3.92 -4.97 -6.80
CA LEU A 118 2.68 -5.63 -7.16
C LEU A 118 2.36 -5.44 -8.64
N TYR A 119 1.85 -6.50 -9.28
CA TYR A 119 1.37 -6.44 -10.66
C TYR A 119 0.06 -7.21 -10.86
N PRO A 120 -0.81 -6.75 -11.77
CA PRO A 120 -2.07 -7.42 -12.11
C PRO A 120 -1.91 -8.85 -12.64
N PRO A 121 -2.98 -9.65 -12.66
CA PRO A 121 -4.31 -9.29 -12.20
C PRO A 121 -4.49 -9.46 -10.68
N GLY A 122 -5.35 -8.61 -10.10
CA GLY A 122 -5.76 -8.70 -8.70
C GLY A 122 -7.13 -9.33 -8.49
N THR A 123 -7.93 -9.46 -9.56
CA THR A 123 -9.32 -9.95 -9.49
C THR A 123 -9.49 -11.40 -9.90
N ARG A 124 -8.46 -12.03 -10.44
CA ARG A 124 -8.43 -13.42 -10.91
C ARG A 124 -7.01 -13.97 -10.94
N PRO A 125 -6.82 -15.31 -10.97
CA PRO A 125 -5.49 -15.91 -11.04
C PRO A 125 -4.67 -15.42 -12.24
N SER A 126 -3.35 -15.32 -12.09
CA SER A 126 -2.44 -14.97 -13.18
C SER A 126 -2.56 -15.90 -14.38
N THR A 127 -2.88 -17.18 -14.14
CA THR A 127 -3.15 -18.18 -15.19
C THR A 127 -4.37 -17.89 -16.06
N ALA A 128 -5.23 -16.94 -15.67
CA ALA A 128 -6.40 -16.53 -16.45
C ALA A 128 -6.12 -15.40 -17.44
N VAL A 129 -4.87 -14.96 -17.55
CA VAL A 129 -4.42 -13.94 -18.53
C VAL A 129 -3.31 -14.51 -19.42
N SER A 130 -2.92 -13.74 -20.44
CA SER A 130 -1.86 -14.16 -21.36
C SER A 130 -0.54 -14.41 -20.63
N GLU A 131 0.09 -15.57 -20.89
CA GLU A 131 1.42 -15.88 -20.38
C GLU A 131 2.45 -14.83 -20.82
N LYS A 132 2.31 -14.26 -22.02
CA LYS A 132 3.20 -13.21 -22.51
C LYS A 132 3.12 -11.96 -21.63
N ASP A 133 1.91 -11.57 -21.23
CA ASP A 133 1.70 -10.41 -20.38
C ASP A 133 2.28 -10.64 -18.99
N ILE A 134 2.05 -11.84 -18.42
CA ILE A 134 2.62 -12.20 -17.12
C ILE A 134 4.15 -12.19 -17.16
N ASN A 135 4.75 -12.76 -18.19
CA ASN A 135 6.19 -12.74 -18.36
C ASN A 135 6.74 -11.30 -18.49
N GLN A 136 6.05 -10.44 -19.23
CA GLN A 136 6.42 -9.02 -19.33
C GLN A 136 6.33 -8.31 -17.98
N PHE A 137 5.25 -8.55 -17.21
CA PHE A 137 5.14 -8.02 -15.85
C PHE A 137 6.32 -8.46 -14.97
N ILE A 138 6.65 -9.74 -15.00
CA ILE A 138 7.75 -10.31 -14.20
C ILE A 138 9.10 -9.70 -14.62
N GLU A 139 9.39 -9.61 -15.92
CA GLU A 139 10.63 -9.05 -16.43
C GLU A 139 10.85 -7.60 -15.98
N ILE A 140 9.84 -6.75 -16.13
CA ILE A 140 9.94 -5.34 -15.72
C ILE A 140 10.00 -5.22 -14.19
N ALA A 141 9.18 -6.00 -13.45
CA ALA A 141 9.23 -5.98 -11.99
C ALA A 141 10.57 -6.46 -11.44
N ASN A 142 11.27 -7.38 -12.13
CA ASN A 142 12.64 -7.76 -11.79
C ASN A 142 13.65 -6.62 -11.97
N MET A 143 13.44 -5.71 -12.92
CA MET A 143 14.24 -4.47 -12.97
C MET A 143 14.04 -3.63 -11.70
N GLY A 144 12.81 -3.56 -11.21
CA GLY A 144 12.50 -2.91 -9.93
C GLY A 144 13.13 -3.64 -8.74
N LYS A 145 13.13 -4.98 -8.73
CA LYS A 145 13.82 -5.77 -7.70
C LYS A 145 15.32 -5.49 -7.65
N GLU A 146 15.97 -5.34 -8.79
CA GLU A 146 17.39 -4.98 -8.87
C GLU A 146 17.68 -3.60 -8.27
N GLU A 147 16.80 -2.62 -8.47
CA GLU A 147 16.99 -1.25 -7.99
C GLU A 147 16.56 -1.05 -6.54
N LEU A 148 15.41 -1.61 -6.16
CA LEU A 148 14.77 -1.40 -4.86
C LEU A 148 15.06 -2.51 -3.85
N GLY A 149 15.44 -3.71 -4.33
CA GLY A 149 15.52 -4.91 -3.49
C GLY A 149 14.15 -5.46 -3.06
N TYR A 150 13.07 -5.06 -3.72
CA TYR A 150 11.68 -5.46 -3.43
C TYR A 150 11.28 -6.69 -4.23
N GLU A 151 10.43 -7.54 -3.65
CA GLU A 151 9.98 -8.76 -4.33
C GLU A 151 8.82 -8.47 -5.29
N PRO A 152 8.89 -8.94 -6.56
CA PRO A 152 7.76 -8.93 -7.48
C PRO A 152 6.69 -9.94 -7.05
N LEU A 153 5.44 -9.50 -6.95
CA LEU A 153 4.33 -10.36 -6.55
C LEU A 153 3.10 -10.11 -7.44
N ASN A 154 2.48 -11.19 -7.91
CA ASN A 154 1.16 -11.09 -8.49
C ASN A 154 0.14 -10.81 -7.38
N ILE A 155 -0.75 -9.83 -7.61
CA ILE A 155 -1.71 -9.38 -6.61
C ILE A 155 -2.63 -10.54 -6.18
N TYR A 156 -3.29 -11.21 -7.14
CA TYR A 156 -4.24 -12.26 -6.82
C TYR A 156 -3.59 -13.50 -6.21
N ASP A 157 -2.46 -13.94 -6.76
CA ASP A 157 -1.87 -15.23 -6.38
C ASP A 157 -1.12 -15.15 -5.04
N SER A 158 -0.59 -13.98 -4.67
CA SER A 158 0.32 -13.85 -3.54
C SER A 158 -0.08 -12.80 -2.51
N PHE A 159 -0.67 -11.66 -2.93
CA PHE A 159 -0.97 -10.56 -2.04
C PHE A 159 -2.35 -10.67 -1.39
N ILE A 160 -3.36 -11.12 -2.14
CA ILE A 160 -4.75 -11.23 -1.66
C ILE A 160 -4.93 -12.40 -0.70
N ALA A 161 -5.43 -12.13 0.50
CA ALA A 161 -5.68 -13.15 1.53
C ALA A 161 -6.89 -14.03 1.20
N ASP A 162 -7.97 -13.45 0.71
CA ASP A 162 -9.21 -14.14 0.34
C ASP A 162 -9.56 -13.91 -1.13
N PRO A 163 -9.32 -14.90 -1.99
CA PRO A 163 -9.67 -14.81 -3.42
C PRO A 163 -11.15 -14.56 -3.72
N ALA A 164 -12.06 -14.87 -2.79
CA ALA A 164 -13.49 -14.61 -2.96
C ALA A 164 -13.84 -13.14 -2.67
N ASN A 165 -12.99 -12.46 -1.90
CA ASN A 165 -13.11 -11.05 -1.54
C ASN A 165 -11.83 -10.32 -1.91
N TYR A 166 -11.51 -10.29 -3.20
CA TYR A 166 -10.37 -9.54 -3.71
C TYR A 166 -10.56 -8.03 -3.54
N ASP A 167 -9.46 -7.30 -3.54
CA ASP A 167 -9.44 -5.84 -3.49
C ASP A 167 -9.99 -5.26 -4.79
N SER A 168 -11.24 -4.82 -4.76
CA SER A 168 -11.98 -4.41 -5.95
C SER A 168 -11.73 -2.96 -6.33
N GLY A 169 -11.89 -2.63 -7.62
CA GLY A 169 -11.81 -1.25 -8.09
C GLY A 169 -10.41 -0.64 -8.00
N ALA A 170 -9.36 -1.45 -8.09
CA ALA A 170 -7.98 -1.01 -8.05
C ALA A 170 -7.54 -0.35 -9.37
N PHE A 171 -6.65 0.65 -9.25
CA PHE A 171 -6.17 1.45 -10.37
C PHE A 171 -5.33 0.64 -11.36
N ASP A 172 -4.43 -0.19 -10.86
CA ASP A 172 -3.54 -1.03 -11.65
C ASP A 172 -4.33 -2.08 -12.46
N ASP A 173 -5.32 -2.74 -11.85
CA ASP A 173 -6.23 -3.63 -12.57
C ASP A 173 -7.04 -2.89 -13.65
N TRP A 174 -7.54 -1.70 -13.35
CA TRP A 174 -8.24 -0.90 -14.34
C TRP A 174 -7.33 -0.47 -15.50
N CYS A 175 -6.12 -0.02 -15.23
CA CYS A 175 -5.14 0.35 -16.26
C CYS A 175 -4.83 -0.84 -17.17
N TYR A 176 -4.54 -2.00 -16.60
CA TYR A 176 -4.22 -3.18 -17.38
C TYR A 176 -5.43 -3.76 -18.12
N GLN A 177 -6.51 -4.03 -17.40
CA GLN A 177 -7.65 -4.79 -17.94
C GLN A 177 -8.56 -3.95 -18.86
N SER A 178 -8.66 -2.63 -18.61
CA SER A 178 -9.56 -1.77 -19.36
C SER A 178 -8.84 -0.87 -20.37
N GLN A 179 -7.58 -0.48 -20.08
CA GLN A 179 -6.84 0.44 -20.92
C GLN A 179 -5.69 -0.23 -21.70
N GLY A 180 -5.31 -1.47 -21.34
CA GLY A 180 -4.18 -2.17 -21.95
C GLY A 180 -2.83 -1.58 -21.59
N ILE A 181 -2.73 -0.88 -20.45
CA ILE A 181 -1.53 -0.21 -19.97
C ILE A 181 -0.81 -1.10 -18.96
N VAL A 182 0.49 -1.27 -19.09
CA VAL A 182 1.32 -1.98 -18.10
C VAL A 182 1.31 -1.20 -16.79
N ALA A 183 0.90 -1.82 -15.70
CA ALA A 183 0.67 -1.15 -14.42
C ALA A 183 1.37 -1.87 -13.26
N TYR A 184 1.96 -1.09 -12.34
CA TYR A 184 2.55 -1.58 -11.09
C TYR A 184 2.07 -0.75 -9.91
N THR A 185 1.91 -1.43 -8.77
CA THR A 185 1.79 -0.79 -7.46
C THR A 185 3.04 -1.14 -6.66
N VAL A 186 3.78 -0.12 -6.20
CA VAL A 186 5.02 -0.29 -5.45
C VAL A 186 4.81 0.12 -4.00
N GLU A 187 4.86 -0.85 -3.10
CA GLU A 187 4.78 -0.64 -1.66
C GLU A 187 6.16 -0.20 -1.14
N LEU A 188 6.38 1.10 -1.09
CA LEU A 188 7.65 1.68 -0.69
C LEU A 188 7.92 1.51 0.80
N TRP A 189 9.19 1.45 1.18
CA TRP A 189 9.69 1.32 2.53
C TRP A 189 9.45 -0.05 3.17
N ASP A 190 10.53 -0.73 3.51
CA ASP A 190 10.50 -2.03 4.18
C ASP A 190 11.33 -1.99 5.46
N LEU A 191 10.70 -1.51 6.54
CA LEU A 191 11.32 -1.51 7.85
C LEU A 191 11.47 -2.93 8.39
N ALA A 192 10.53 -3.83 8.08
CA ALA A 192 10.53 -5.22 8.53
C ALA A 192 11.78 -5.98 8.04
N LYS A 193 12.10 -5.84 6.76
CA LYS A 193 13.32 -6.42 6.18
C LYS A 193 14.60 -5.78 6.76
N ARG A 194 14.56 -4.47 6.97
CA ARG A 194 15.69 -3.71 7.53
C ARG A 194 16.06 -4.16 8.93
N VAL A 195 15.10 -4.54 9.75
CA VAL A 195 15.33 -5.09 11.10
C VAL A 195 15.58 -6.60 11.12
N GLY A 196 15.66 -7.25 9.96
CA GLY A 196 15.94 -8.68 9.85
C GLY A 196 14.76 -9.61 10.15
N VAL A 197 13.54 -9.08 10.20
CA VAL A 197 12.29 -9.85 10.40
C VAL A 197 11.31 -9.51 9.27
N PRO A 198 11.61 -9.93 8.02
CA PRO A 198 10.82 -9.54 6.86
C PRO A 198 9.38 -10.04 6.94
N LEU A 199 8.47 -9.33 6.27
CA LEU A 199 7.11 -9.79 6.06
C LEU A 199 7.10 -11.05 5.19
N VAL A 200 6.25 -12.00 5.54
CA VAL A 200 6.00 -13.18 4.70
C VAL A 200 4.82 -12.87 3.79
N TRP A 201 5.12 -12.47 2.57
CA TRP A 201 4.11 -12.18 1.56
C TRP A 201 3.57 -13.48 0.95
N ASN A 202 2.78 -14.16 1.74
CA ASN A 202 1.84 -15.16 1.26
C ASN A 202 0.57 -14.98 2.09
N ALA A 203 -0.32 -14.17 1.61
CA ALA A 203 -1.52 -13.79 2.33
C ALA A 203 -2.39 -14.99 2.75
N ARG A 204 -2.17 -16.16 2.15
CA ARG A 204 -2.84 -17.42 2.49
C ARG A 204 -2.17 -18.16 3.65
N ASN A 205 -0.91 -17.86 3.93
CA ASN A 205 -0.18 -18.38 5.08
C ASN A 205 -0.18 -17.32 6.19
N LYS A 206 -1.09 -17.44 7.14
CA LYS A 206 -1.12 -16.54 8.28
C LYS A 206 0.19 -16.66 9.07
N GLU A 207 0.86 -15.54 9.20
CA GLU A 207 1.98 -15.42 10.12
C GLU A 207 1.53 -15.70 11.56
N SER A 208 2.41 -16.22 12.38
CA SER A 208 2.10 -16.42 13.79
C SER A 208 2.03 -15.05 14.50
N ALA A 209 1.13 -14.90 15.47
CA ALA A 209 1.03 -13.68 16.29
C ALA A 209 2.38 -13.36 16.98
N GLN A 210 3.17 -14.39 17.29
CA GLN A 210 4.48 -14.23 17.91
C GLN A 210 5.53 -13.63 16.95
N ASP A 211 5.50 -13.97 15.66
CA ASP A 211 6.44 -13.41 14.66
C ASP A 211 6.04 -11.98 14.31
N GLU A 212 4.74 -11.70 14.22
CA GLU A 212 4.22 -10.33 14.07
C GLU A 212 4.67 -9.45 15.24
N LEU A 213 4.53 -9.95 16.47
CA LEU A 213 4.97 -9.26 17.68
C LEU A 213 6.47 -8.99 17.69
N LYS A 214 7.29 -10.00 17.38
CA LYS A 214 8.75 -9.84 17.27
C LYS A 214 9.13 -8.75 16.27
N ARG A 215 8.50 -8.77 15.09
CA ARG A 215 8.72 -7.77 14.06
C ARG A 215 8.36 -6.39 14.54
N PHE A 216 7.16 -6.24 15.14
CA PHE A 216 6.71 -4.97 15.69
C PHE A 216 7.71 -4.39 16.70
N VAL A 217 8.12 -5.19 17.69
CA VAL A 217 9.09 -4.77 18.71
C VAL A 217 10.44 -4.41 18.10
N ALA A 218 10.93 -5.22 17.15
CA ALA A 218 12.19 -4.93 16.45
C ALA A 218 12.12 -3.62 15.66
N CYS A 219 11.02 -3.36 14.96
CA CYS A 219 10.80 -2.11 14.24
C CYS A 219 10.80 -0.92 15.19
N MET A 220 10.10 -1.01 16.32
CA MET A 220 10.04 0.10 17.28
C MET A 220 11.38 0.37 17.95
N LYS A 221 12.14 -0.67 18.30
CA LYS A 221 13.52 -0.53 18.80
C LYS A 221 14.40 0.18 17.78
N TRP A 222 14.32 -0.23 16.53
CA TRP A 222 15.06 0.40 15.44
C TRP A 222 14.70 1.88 15.27
N VAL A 223 13.41 2.23 15.30
CA VAL A 223 12.96 3.62 15.20
C VAL A 223 13.53 4.45 16.34
N LYS A 224 13.46 3.96 17.57
CA LYS A 224 14.00 4.65 18.74
C LYS A 224 15.50 4.91 18.64
N GLU A 225 16.25 3.98 18.05
CA GLU A 225 17.71 4.08 17.89
C GLU A 225 18.14 4.91 16.69
N ASN A 226 17.43 4.83 15.55
CA ASN A 226 17.86 5.36 14.26
C ASN A 226 17.06 6.58 13.77
N ALA A 227 15.91 6.84 14.38
CA ALA A 227 15.02 7.95 14.06
C ALA A 227 14.30 8.45 15.32
N PRO A 228 15.07 8.86 16.37
CA PRO A 228 14.51 9.20 17.69
C PRO A 228 13.56 10.40 17.64
N GLU A 229 13.62 11.23 16.62
CA GLU A 229 12.70 12.34 16.38
C GLU A 229 11.24 11.89 16.14
N TYR A 230 11.03 10.61 15.85
CA TYR A 230 9.69 10.00 15.69
C TYR A 230 9.24 9.22 16.92
N TYR A 231 9.97 9.36 18.04
CA TYR A 231 9.63 8.78 19.33
C TYR A 231 9.62 9.85 20.43
N GLU A 232 8.62 9.78 21.31
CA GLU A 232 8.55 10.58 22.52
C GLU A 232 8.40 9.68 23.75
N ASP A 233 9.15 9.98 24.82
CA ASP A 233 9.00 9.25 26.09
C ASP A 233 7.59 9.41 26.65
N TRP A 234 7.05 8.32 27.20
CA TRP A 234 5.76 8.33 27.87
C TRP A 234 5.79 9.21 29.13
N LYS A 235 4.83 10.13 29.21
CA LYS A 235 4.70 11.09 30.31
C LYS A 235 3.32 11.03 30.90
N PRO A 236 3.19 11.05 32.24
CA PRO A 236 1.89 11.21 32.88
C PRO A 236 1.17 12.46 32.37
N PHE A 237 -0.12 12.33 32.15
CA PHE A 237 -0.98 13.41 31.70
C PHE A 237 -2.38 13.22 32.29
N HIS A 238 -2.95 14.29 32.84
CA HIS A 238 -4.33 14.28 33.28
C HIS A 238 -5.24 14.77 32.15
N HIS A 239 -6.03 13.86 31.61
CA HIS A 239 -7.02 14.18 30.57
C HIS A 239 -8.37 14.45 31.20
N GLU A 240 -9.05 15.52 30.81
CA GLU A 240 -10.34 15.92 31.39
C GLU A 240 -11.42 14.83 31.33
N THR A 241 -11.35 13.98 30.31
CA THR A 241 -12.34 12.92 30.07
C THR A 241 -11.86 11.55 30.57
N PHE A 242 -10.58 11.22 30.35
CA PHE A 242 -10.02 9.88 30.63
C PHE A 242 -9.28 9.79 31.98
N GLY A 243 -9.20 10.89 32.73
CA GLY A 243 -8.46 10.91 33.99
C GLY A 243 -6.94 10.82 33.78
N ASP A 244 -6.28 10.04 34.62
CA ASP A 244 -4.83 9.89 34.60
C ASP A 244 -4.41 8.87 33.53
N ILE A 245 -3.72 9.35 32.50
CA ILE A 245 -3.23 8.61 31.35
C ILE A 245 -1.73 8.89 31.14
N GLU A 246 -1.14 8.25 30.18
CA GLU A 246 0.20 8.62 29.69
C GLU A 246 0.14 8.97 28.21
N ILE A 247 0.92 9.98 27.79
CA ILE A 247 1.07 10.44 26.42
C ILE A 247 2.51 10.30 25.96
N GLY A 248 2.73 9.93 24.70
CA GLY A 248 4.07 9.71 24.14
C GLY A 248 4.04 8.75 22.95
N GLY A 249 5.04 7.86 22.84
CA GLY A 249 5.10 6.79 21.86
C GLY A 249 5.64 7.19 20.50
N PHE A 250 5.28 6.46 19.47
CA PHE A 250 5.87 6.53 18.12
C PHE A 250 4.95 7.23 17.13
N ASN A 251 5.55 7.90 16.16
CA ASN A 251 4.87 8.34 14.96
C ASN A 251 4.93 7.24 13.90
N PHE A 252 3.97 6.32 13.91
CA PHE A 252 3.93 5.21 12.96
C PHE A 252 3.89 5.66 11.51
N LYS A 253 3.17 6.74 11.22
CA LYS A 253 3.02 7.23 9.86
C LYS A 253 4.37 7.61 9.22
N PHE A 254 5.25 8.25 9.99
CA PHE A 254 6.53 8.74 9.49
C PHE A 254 7.74 7.94 9.99
N SER A 255 7.53 6.73 10.48
CA SER A 255 8.64 5.84 10.86
C SER A 255 8.47 4.42 10.36
N GLN A 256 7.25 3.87 10.43
CA GLN A 256 6.96 2.51 9.98
C GLN A 256 6.27 2.47 8.63
N GLN A 257 5.23 3.30 8.41
CA GLN A 257 4.53 3.34 7.13
C GLN A 257 5.35 4.09 6.06
N ASN A 258 6.00 5.16 6.43
CA ASN A 258 6.86 5.93 5.53
C ASN A 258 8.28 5.94 6.09
N PRO A 259 9.33 6.08 5.24
CA PRO A 259 10.69 6.22 5.72
C PRO A 259 10.83 7.48 6.57
N PRO A 260 11.59 7.43 7.68
CA PRO A 260 12.07 8.64 8.32
C PRO A 260 12.78 9.56 7.33
N GLU A 261 12.75 10.87 7.55
CA GLU A 261 13.28 11.87 6.62
C GLU A 261 14.73 11.57 6.20
N SER A 262 15.57 11.11 7.13
CA SER A 262 16.95 10.74 6.86
C SER A 262 17.13 9.58 5.87
N PHE A 263 16.11 8.74 5.68
CA PHE A 263 16.12 7.61 4.75
C PHE A 263 15.36 7.89 3.45
N LEU A 264 14.56 8.95 3.40
CA LEU A 264 13.66 9.24 2.29
C LEU A 264 14.39 9.38 0.96
N ASN A 265 15.48 10.14 0.90
CA ASN A 265 16.23 10.37 -0.33
C ASN A 265 16.73 9.05 -0.95
N GLY A 266 17.22 8.11 -0.14
CA GLY A 266 17.67 6.81 -0.64
C GLY A 266 16.55 6.01 -1.30
N VAL A 267 15.35 6.02 -0.72
CA VAL A 267 14.16 5.36 -1.28
C VAL A 267 13.75 6.02 -2.60
N LEU A 268 13.73 7.36 -2.64
CA LEU A 268 13.36 8.12 -3.84
C LEU A 268 14.36 7.92 -4.98
N GLU A 269 15.64 7.86 -4.71
CA GLU A 269 16.67 7.59 -5.72
C GLU A 269 16.51 6.20 -6.33
N GLN A 270 16.30 5.18 -5.50
CA GLN A 270 16.06 3.81 -5.96
C GLN A 270 14.81 3.72 -6.81
N MET A 271 13.71 4.32 -6.35
CA MET A 271 12.46 4.36 -7.11
C MET A 271 12.61 5.10 -8.43
N THR A 272 13.33 6.22 -8.45
CA THR A 272 13.60 6.98 -9.68
C THR A 272 14.36 6.14 -10.70
N ARG A 273 15.39 5.37 -10.27
CA ARG A 273 16.11 4.46 -11.17
C ARG A 273 15.20 3.39 -11.76
N PHE A 274 14.34 2.80 -10.93
CA PHE A 274 13.35 1.84 -11.44
C PHE A 274 12.41 2.49 -12.47
N MET A 275 11.88 3.69 -12.20
CA MET A 275 10.99 4.40 -13.13
C MET A 275 11.67 4.72 -14.46
N ILE A 276 12.95 5.09 -14.45
CA ILE A 276 13.72 5.32 -15.68
C ILE A 276 13.85 4.03 -16.48
N ARG A 277 14.21 2.91 -15.83
CA ARG A 277 14.31 1.61 -16.50
C ARG A 277 12.97 1.14 -17.05
N PHE A 278 11.89 1.33 -16.29
CA PHE A 278 10.54 1.02 -16.72
C PHE A 278 10.15 1.85 -17.96
N ALA A 279 10.41 3.16 -17.95
CA ALA A 279 10.16 4.01 -19.12
C ALA A 279 11.00 3.60 -20.35
N GLN A 280 12.24 3.16 -20.15
CA GLN A 280 13.11 2.67 -21.21
C GLN A 280 12.66 1.32 -21.80
N SER A 281 11.92 0.51 -21.05
CA SER A 281 11.36 -0.76 -21.53
C SER A 281 10.13 -0.59 -22.41
N MET A 282 9.56 0.63 -22.48
CA MET A 282 8.41 0.89 -23.34
C MET A 282 8.78 0.78 -24.82
N PRO A 283 7.91 0.18 -25.65
CA PRO A 283 8.16 0.04 -27.08
C PRO A 283 8.28 1.41 -27.75
N ARG A 284 9.25 1.54 -28.63
CA ARG A 284 9.36 2.68 -29.54
C ARG A 284 8.90 2.24 -30.91
N LEU A 285 7.81 2.82 -31.37
CA LEU A 285 7.30 2.57 -32.71
C LEU A 285 7.79 3.66 -33.65
N THR A 286 8.50 3.27 -34.72
CA THR A 286 8.88 4.17 -35.81
C THR A 286 8.21 3.77 -37.11
N ILE A 287 7.88 4.72 -37.97
CA ILE A 287 7.49 4.45 -39.36
C ILE A 287 8.73 4.66 -40.21
N ASP A 288 9.38 3.55 -40.57
CA ASP A 288 10.60 3.60 -41.37
C ASP A 288 10.34 3.96 -42.83
N THR A 289 9.21 3.52 -43.37
CA THR A 289 8.78 3.82 -44.73
C THR A 289 7.27 3.94 -44.79
N LEU A 290 6.80 4.97 -45.45
CA LEU A 290 5.39 5.16 -45.77
C LEU A 290 5.26 5.39 -47.30
N THR A 291 4.53 4.50 -47.96
CA THR A 291 4.26 4.62 -49.41
C THR A 291 2.78 4.61 -49.67
N SER A 292 2.35 5.33 -50.71
CA SER A 292 0.99 5.26 -51.20
C SER A 292 0.99 5.01 -52.69
N GLU A 293 0.11 4.11 -53.16
CA GLU A 293 -0.12 3.77 -54.56
C GLU A 293 -1.59 3.98 -54.89
N LYS A 294 -1.89 4.73 -55.93
CA LYS A 294 -3.26 4.94 -56.39
C LYS A 294 -3.75 3.66 -57.07
N VAL A 295 -4.82 3.07 -56.54
CA VAL A 295 -5.39 1.82 -57.08
C VAL A 295 -6.55 2.09 -58.02
N SER A 296 -7.38 3.13 -57.74
CA SER A 296 -8.44 3.64 -58.59
C SER A 296 -8.71 5.11 -58.25
N ASP A 297 -9.73 5.74 -58.88
CA ASP A 297 -9.89 7.21 -58.82
C ASP A 297 -9.90 7.79 -57.39
N ASP A 298 -10.48 7.12 -56.40
CA ASP A 298 -10.53 7.63 -55.04
C ASP A 298 -9.99 6.60 -54.02
N ILE A 299 -9.28 5.54 -54.49
CA ILE A 299 -8.74 4.49 -53.62
C ILE A 299 -7.22 4.45 -53.69
N TYR A 300 -6.58 4.51 -52.55
CA TYR A 300 -5.14 4.40 -52.39
C TYR A 300 -4.78 3.22 -51.50
N LYS A 301 -3.79 2.45 -51.93
CA LYS A 301 -3.13 1.47 -51.10
C LYS A 301 -2.02 2.17 -50.31
N VAL A 302 -2.10 2.21 -49.02
CA VAL A 302 -1.07 2.75 -48.12
C VAL A 302 -0.32 1.61 -47.50
N THR A 303 1.01 1.63 -47.60
CA THR A 303 1.89 0.64 -46.96
C THR A 303 2.83 1.36 -46.00
N ALA A 304 2.81 1.00 -44.74
CA ALA A 304 3.74 1.47 -43.72
C ALA A 304 4.63 0.29 -43.27
N ILE A 305 5.95 0.51 -43.27
CA ILE A 305 6.91 -0.37 -42.63
C ILE A 305 7.22 0.26 -41.28
N VAL A 306 6.97 -0.49 -40.20
CA VAL A 306 7.20 -0.06 -38.82
C VAL A 306 8.34 -0.86 -38.24
N GLY A 307 9.20 -0.19 -37.46
CA GLY A 307 10.32 -0.76 -36.76
C GLY A 307 10.27 -0.48 -35.24
#